data_e916e5dc9b69eec237dea08e072d9df7
#
_entry.id   e916e5dc9b69eec237dea08e072d9df7
#
_cell.length_a   1.000
_cell.length_b   1.000
_cell.length_c   1.000
_cell.angle_alpha   90.00
_cell.angle_beta   90.00
_cell.angle_gamma   90.00
#
_symmetry.space_group_name_H-M   'P 1'
#
loop_
_entity.id
_entity.type
_entity.pdbx_description
1 polymer ?
#
loop_
_entity_poly.entity_id
_entity_poly.type
_entity_poly.pdbx_seq_one_letter_code
_entity_poly.pdbx_strand_id
1 'polypeptide(L)'
;MEKETGPVRKEQEIEERVQQEEQSVVQVVTPVQQGVRYEPEQTDELVSASQTSFRYFAVKTNFAAWAGTIMNLAADVQVSEHISVELPVLWCPWYVSDKHAAKTFTIQPEGRWWLARPGKGHFFGIHAHVSWFNVKWNRDRYQDTGRPLLGAGISYGYLLPFNQHWAGEFTLGAGYANMKYDTYYNIDNGARIDTRTKNYWGITRVGISVVYRFNLK
;
A
#
# COMPACT_ATOMS: atom_id res chain seq x y z
N MET A 1 -18.72 19.26 -82.59
CA MET A 1 -18.93 20.58 -82.03
C MET A 1 -19.23 20.36 -80.56
N GLU A 2 -18.20 20.29 -79.77
CA GLU A 2 -18.24 20.05 -78.34
C GLU A 2 -18.22 21.43 -77.64
N LYS A 3 -19.27 21.74 -76.91
CA LYS A 3 -19.32 23.01 -76.19
C LYS A 3 -18.61 22.81 -74.83
N GLU A 4 -17.41 23.42 -74.71
CA GLU A 4 -16.77 23.62 -73.45
C GLU A 4 -17.70 24.38 -72.53
N THR A 5 -18.12 23.73 -71.43
CA THR A 5 -18.74 24.37 -70.30
C THR A 5 -17.62 24.95 -69.40
N GLY A 6 -17.46 26.26 -69.49
CA GLY A 6 -16.36 26.98 -68.85
C GLY A 6 -16.35 26.93 -67.32
N PRO A 7 -15.25 27.26 -66.72
CA PRO A 7 -15.01 27.16 -65.22
C PRO A 7 -16.00 27.97 -64.38
N VAL A 8 -16.61 29.01 -64.91
CA VAL A 8 -17.55 29.90 -64.22
C VAL A 8 -18.84 29.16 -63.76
N ARG A 9 -19.28 28.15 -64.52
CA ARG A 9 -20.50 27.43 -64.14
C ARG A 9 -20.30 26.43 -63.00
N LYS A 10 -19.09 25.95 -62.82
CA LYS A 10 -18.73 25.07 -61.70
C LYS A 10 -18.58 25.83 -60.38
N GLU A 11 -18.07 27.05 -60.42
CA GLU A 11 -17.99 27.92 -59.27
C GLU A 11 -19.37 28.35 -58.75
N GLN A 12 -20.30 28.66 -59.63
CA GLN A 12 -21.70 29.00 -59.26
C GLN A 12 -22.43 27.79 -58.63
N GLU A 13 -22.25 26.60 -59.17
CA GLU A 13 -22.85 25.38 -58.56
C GLU A 13 -22.26 25.03 -57.17
N ILE A 14 -21.02 25.38 -56.91
CA ILE A 14 -20.39 25.18 -55.61
C ILE A 14 -20.89 26.22 -54.59
N GLU A 15 -21.02 27.48 -55.00
CA GLU A 15 -21.55 28.52 -54.14
C GLU A 15 -23.01 28.29 -53.76
N GLU A 16 -23.86 27.85 -54.69
CA GLU A 16 -25.27 27.51 -54.41
C GLU A 16 -25.39 26.32 -53.41
N ARG A 17 -24.50 25.31 -53.55
CA ARG A 17 -24.50 24.18 -52.58
C ARG A 17 -24.05 24.57 -51.20
N VAL A 18 -23.05 25.45 -51.08
CA VAL A 18 -22.57 25.94 -49.80
C VAL A 18 -23.65 26.79 -49.08
N GLN A 19 -24.35 27.63 -49.86
CA GLN A 19 -25.48 28.42 -49.28
C GLN A 19 -26.68 27.55 -48.90
N GLN A 20 -26.96 26.46 -49.57
CA GLN A 20 -28.00 25.50 -49.18
C GLN A 20 -27.62 24.72 -47.93
N GLU A 21 -26.34 24.33 -47.74
CA GLU A 21 -25.87 23.70 -46.53
C GLU A 21 -25.89 24.65 -45.33
N GLU A 22 -25.50 25.92 -45.48
CA GLU A 22 -25.57 26.92 -44.42
C GLU A 22 -27.03 27.20 -43.99
N GLN A 23 -27.96 27.26 -44.91
CA GLN A 23 -29.39 27.45 -44.61
C GLN A 23 -30.00 26.22 -43.91
N SER A 24 -29.57 25.02 -44.20
CA SER A 24 -30.04 23.81 -43.53
C SER A 24 -29.51 23.68 -42.12
N VAL A 25 -28.30 24.17 -41.84
CA VAL A 25 -27.71 24.20 -40.48
C VAL A 25 -28.38 25.24 -39.59
N VAL A 26 -28.78 26.38 -40.14
CA VAL A 26 -29.48 27.43 -39.37
C VAL A 26 -30.90 27.01 -38.95
N GLN A 27 -31.57 26.14 -39.71
CA GLN A 27 -32.92 25.67 -39.33
C GLN A 27 -32.96 24.65 -38.21
N VAL A 28 -31.81 23.98 -37.91
CA VAL A 28 -31.72 22.99 -36.82
C VAL A 28 -31.39 23.62 -35.46
N VAL A 29 -31.01 24.89 -35.39
CA VAL A 29 -30.54 25.59 -34.17
C VAL A 29 -31.50 26.67 -33.68
N THR A 30 -32.80 26.60 -33.98
CA THR A 30 -33.77 27.47 -33.35
C THR A 30 -34.34 26.78 -32.10
N PRO A 31 -33.99 27.22 -30.86
CA PRO A 31 -34.61 26.66 -29.68
C PRO A 31 -36.01 27.22 -29.58
N VAL A 32 -36.99 26.35 -29.55
CA VAL A 32 -38.34 26.65 -29.11
C VAL A 32 -38.27 27.10 -27.65
N GLN A 33 -38.38 28.43 -27.43
CA GLN A 33 -38.64 28.97 -26.11
C GLN A 33 -40.09 28.67 -25.75
N GLN A 34 -40.34 27.52 -25.13
CA GLN A 34 -41.48 27.36 -24.23
C GLN A 34 -40.94 27.28 -22.82
N GLY A 35 -41.33 28.25 -22.02
CA GLY A 35 -40.91 28.39 -20.64
C GLY A 35 -41.28 27.17 -19.81
N VAL A 36 -40.29 26.33 -19.56
CA VAL A 36 -40.31 25.42 -18.45
C VAL A 36 -39.52 26.10 -17.33
N ARG A 37 -40.28 26.56 -16.33
CA ARG A 37 -39.75 27.05 -15.07
C ARG A 37 -38.98 25.89 -14.43
N TYR A 38 -37.64 25.86 -14.55
CA TYR A 38 -36.82 24.96 -13.76
C TYR A 38 -36.85 25.43 -12.31
N GLU A 39 -37.64 24.75 -11.53
CA GLU A 39 -37.51 24.74 -10.09
C GLU A 39 -36.14 24.09 -9.75
N PRO A 40 -35.22 24.79 -9.07
CA PRO A 40 -33.99 24.18 -8.63
C PRO A 40 -34.26 23.49 -7.29
N GLU A 41 -34.99 22.39 -7.33
CA GLU A 41 -35.21 21.58 -6.13
C GLU A 41 -34.99 20.10 -6.51
N GLN A 42 -34.01 19.49 -5.83
CA GLN A 42 -33.72 18.04 -5.76
C GLN A 42 -32.56 17.44 -6.57
N THR A 43 -31.61 18.19 -7.10
CA THR A 43 -30.40 17.55 -7.64
C THR A 43 -29.23 17.51 -6.64
N ASP A 44 -29.28 18.32 -5.57
CA ASP A 44 -28.18 18.29 -4.56
C ASP A 44 -28.33 17.20 -3.49
N GLU A 45 -29.53 16.62 -3.30
CA GLU A 45 -29.72 15.51 -2.36
C GLU A 45 -29.38 14.13 -2.94
N LEU A 46 -29.39 13.94 -4.25
CA LEU A 46 -29.10 12.64 -4.87
C LEU A 46 -27.61 12.40 -5.09
N VAL A 47 -26.78 13.42 -5.04
CA VAL A 47 -25.31 13.28 -5.14
C VAL A 47 -24.67 13.02 -3.76
N SER A 48 -25.38 13.33 -2.68
CA SER A 48 -24.93 13.03 -1.30
C SER A 48 -25.29 11.61 -0.84
N ALA A 49 -26.07 10.86 -1.63
CA ALA A 49 -26.43 9.51 -1.29
C ALA A 49 -25.31 8.54 -1.72
N SER A 50 -24.59 8.07 -0.73
CA SER A 50 -23.83 6.82 -0.77
C SER A 50 -22.41 6.88 -1.36
N GLN A 51 -21.58 7.76 -0.85
CA GLN A 51 -20.20 7.34 -0.66
C GLN A 51 -20.18 6.35 0.51
N THR A 52 -20.56 5.11 0.24
CA THR A 52 -20.25 4.00 1.13
C THR A 52 -18.71 3.91 1.13
N SER A 53 -18.10 4.57 2.09
CA SER A 53 -16.66 4.51 2.28
C SER A 53 -16.32 3.07 2.72
N PHE A 54 -16.04 2.20 1.75
CA PHE A 54 -15.52 0.87 2.05
C PHE A 54 -14.20 1.06 2.79
N ARG A 55 -14.23 0.84 4.09
CA ARG A 55 -13.03 0.84 4.90
C ARG A 55 -12.24 -0.44 4.60
N TYR A 56 -11.02 -0.27 4.14
CA TYR A 56 -10.10 -1.37 3.95
C TYR A 56 -9.63 -1.90 5.31
N PHE A 57 -9.85 -3.19 5.51
CA PHE A 57 -9.25 -3.95 6.60
C PHE A 57 -8.69 -5.24 6.01
N ALA A 58 -7.46 -5.59 6.39
CA ALA A 58 -6.84 -6.81 5.94
C ALA A 58 -6.03 -7.48 7.04
N VAL A 59 -5.94 -8.79 6.94
CA VAL A 59 -5.03 -9.61 7.75
C VAL A 59 -4.05 -10.28 6.80
N LYS A 60 -2.79 -10.33 7.16
CA LYS A 60 -1.74 -10.89 6.31
C LYS A 60 -0.69 -11.67 7.07
N THR A 61 -0.05 -12.57 6.34
CA THR A 61 1.12 -13.31 6.82
C THR A 61 2.23 -13.25 5.78
N ASN A 62 3.47 -13.14 6.25
CA ASN A 62 4.66 -12.94 5.43
C ASN A 62 5.42 -14.27 5.27
N PHE A 63 5.44 -14.82 4.07
CA PHE A 63 6.14 -16.06 3.76
C PHE A 63 7.68 -15.93 3.79
N ALA A 64 8.23 -14.75 3.51
CA ALA A 64 9.66 -14.54 3.67
C ALA A 64 10.12 -14.71 5.12
N ALA A 65 9.29 -14.30 6.09
CA ALA A 65 9.53 -14.54 7.51
C ALA A 65 9.35 -16.02 7.88
N TRP A 66 8.36 -16.71 7.30
CA TRP A 66 8.19 -18.16 7.48
C TRP A 66 9.38 -18.95 6.93
N ALA A 67 9.95 -18.54 5.79
CA ALA A 67 11.18 -19.15 5.25
C ALA A 67 12.37 -19.00 6.21
N GLY A 68 12.41 -17.89 6.98
CA GLY A 68 13.33 -17.69 8.10
C GLY A 68 12.87 -18.34 9.41
N THR A 69 11.79 -19.14 9.37
CA THR A 69 11.19 -19.82 10.52
C THR A 69 10.62 -18.86 11.59
N ILE A 70 10.26 -17.65 11.20
CA ILE A 70 9.66 -16.64 12.06
C ILE A 70 8.14 -16.60 11.82
N MET A 71 7.38 -16.98 12.82
CA MET A 71 5.92 -16.84 12.80
C MET A 71 5.55 -15.37 12.76
N ASN A 72 4.54 -15.03 11.97
CA ASN A 72 4.10 -13.64 11.87
C ASN A 72 2.62 -13.52 11.49
N LEU A 73 2.04 -12.44 11.95
CA LEU A 73 0.69 -12.01 11.60
C LEU A 73 0.66 -10.49 11.59
N ALA A 74 -0.06 -9.89 10.66
CA ALA A 74 -0.25 -8.45 10.62
C ALA A 74 -1.72 -8.11 10.33
N ALA A 75 -2.18 -7.02 10.93
CA ALA A 75 -3.44 -6.36 10.60
C ALA A 75 -3.13 -5.03 9.92
N ASP A 76 -3.87 -4.68 8.87
CA ASP A 76 -3.75 -3.43 8.11
C ASP A 76 -5.12 -2.76 8.03
N VAL A 77 -5.23 -1.54 8.50
CA VAL A 77 -6.48 -0.80 8.65
C VAL A 77 -6.39 0.54 7.95
N GLN A 78 -7.35 0.83 7.09
CA GLN A 78 -7.49 2.13 6.48
C GLN A 78 -7.90 3.19 7.52
N VAL A 79 -7.17 4.29 7.55
CA VAL A 79 -7.47 5.44 8.42
C VAL A 79 -7.88 6.68 7.61
N SER A 80 -7.50 6.76 6.33
CA SER A 80 -7.88 7.84 5.42
C SER A 80 -7.97 7.31 3.98
N GLU A 81 -8.37 8.14 3.03
CA GLU A 81 -8.51 7.76 1.61
C GLU A 81 -7.25 7.16 1.01
N HIS A 82 -6.09 7.64 1.42
CA HIS A 82 -4.78 7.19 0.93
C HIS A 82 -3.88 6.63 2.02
N ILE A 83 -4.35 6.54 3.27
CA ILE A 83 -3.51 6.14 4.40
C ILE A 83 -4.08 4.90 5.08
N SER A 84 -3.21 3.94 5.36
CA SER A 84 -3.49 2.81 6.24
C SER A 84 -2.39 2.66 7.29
N VAL A 85 -2.72 1.95 8.37
CA VAL A 85 -1.78 1.59 9.42
C VAL A 85 -1.73 0.08 9.53
N GLU A 86 -0.53 -0.46 9.42
CA GLU A 86 -0.25 -1.88 9.58
C GLU A 86 0.46 -2.15 10.90
N LEU A 87 0.09 -3.22 11.57
CA LEU A 87 0.72 -3.71 12.77
C LEU A 87 1.16 -5.17 12.61
N PRO A 88 2.39 -5.43 12.15
CA PRO A 88 2.99 -6.76 12.17
C PRO A 88 3.49 -7.13 13.55
N VAL A 89 3.23 -8.38 13.91
CA VAL A 89 3.82 -9.05 15.07
C VAL A 89 4.58 -10.26 14.57
N LEU A 90 5.84 -10.38 14.96
CA LEU A 90 6.72 -11.47 14.58
C LEU A 90 7.21 -12.18 15.84
N TRP A 91 7.20 -13.49 15.79
CA TRP A 91 7.59 -14.32 16.92
C TRP A 91 8.42 -15.52 16.45
N CYS A 92 9.56 -15.71 17.06
CA CYS A 92 10.47 -16.81 16.79
C CYS A 92 10.79 -17.55 18.09
N PRO A 93 10.16 -18.68 18.39
CA PRO A 93 10.34 -19.42 19.63
C PRO A 93 11.35 -20.57 19.51
N TRP A 94 12.34 -20.49 18.64
CA TRP A 94 13.16 -21.66 18.30
C TRP A 94 14.09 -22.12 19.39
N TYR A 95 13.99 -23.38 19.69
CA TYR A 95 14.95 -24.15 20.47
C TYR A 95 15.41 -25.34 19.63
N VAL A 96 16.62 -25.33 19.15
CA VAL A 96 17.22 -26.41 18.35
C VAL A 96 18.05 -27.35 19.22
N SER A 97 18.81 -26.79 20.16
CA SER A 97 19.63 -27.52 21.13
C SER A 97 20.05 -26.58 22.26
N ASP A 98 20.67 -27.13 23.32
CA ASP A 98 21.22 -26.32 24.40
C ASP A 98 22.23 -25.27 23.94
N LYS A 99 22.86 -25.51 22.78
CA LYS A 99 23.86 -24.62 22.18
C LYS A 99 23.28 -23.64 21.17
N HIS A 100 22.09 -23.92 20.62
CA HIS A 100 21.49 -23.13 19.54
C HIS A 100 20.00 -22.90 19.83
N ALA A 101 19.65 -21.70 20.17
CA ALA A 101 18.26 -21.26 20.35
C ALA A 101 18.11 -19.80 19.94
N ALA A 102 16.99 -19.46 19.37
CA ALA A 102 16.64 -18.09 19.05
C ALA A 102 15.21 -17.80 19.53
N LYS A 103 15.08 -16.94 20.50
CA LYS A 103 13.79 -16.44 20.96
C LYS A 103 13.73 -14.96 20.66
N THR A 104 12.84 -14.58 19.75
CA THR A 104 12.63 -13.17 19.41
C THR A 104 11.14 -12.85 19.40
N PHE A 105 10.81 -11.64 19.79
CA PHE A 105 9.48 -11.07 19.67
C PHE A 105 9.62 -9.65 19.16
N THR A 106 8.97 -9.34 18.04
CA THR A 106 9.09 -8.05 17.37
C THR A 106 7.71 -7.51 17.04
N ILE A 107 7.50 -6.23 17.31
CA ILE A 107 6.36 -5.45 16.87
C ILE A 107 6.90 -4.36 15.94
N GLN A 108 6.29 -4.21 14.74
CA GLN A 108 6.79 -3.30 13.71
C GLN A 108 5.65 -2.45 13.10
N PRO A 109 5.07 -1.50 13.84
CA PRO A 109 4.03 -0.63 13.28
C PRO A 109 4.53 0.15 12.07
N GLU A 110 3.67 0.31 11.07
CA GLU A 110 3.96 1.01 9.82
C GLU A 110 2.77 1.86 9.39
N GLY A 111 3.02 3.14 9.17
CA GLY A 111 2.10 4.04 8.47
C GLY A 111 2.37 3.96 6.97
N ARG A 112 1.33 3.73 6.16
CA ARG A 112 1.41 3.52 4.71
C ARG A 112 0.65 4.60 3.96
N TRP A 113 1.30 5.18 2.99
CA TRP A 113 0.68 6.10 2.03
C TRP A 113 0.58 5.42 0.66
N TRP A 114 -0.66 5.31 0.16
CA TRP A 114 -0.99 4.63 -1.08
C TRP A 114 -1.12 5.61 -2.23
N LEU A 115 -0.53 5.28 -3.39
CA LEU A 115 -0.63 6.13 -4.57
C LEU A 115 -2.05 6.17 -5.15
N ALA A 116 -2.81 5.09 -4.98
CA ALA A 116 -4.21 5.01 -5.39
C ALA A 116 -5.11 5.00 -4.15
N ARG A 117 -5.48 3.86 -3.66
CA ARG A 117 -6.29 3.67 -2.44
C ARG A 117 -5.77 2.47 -1.65
N PRO A 118 -6.00 2.40 -0.34
CA PRO A 118 -5.60 1.27 0.48
C PRO A 118 -6.10 -0.07 -0.10
N GLY A 119 -5.18 -1.05 -0.11
CA GLY A 119 -5.48 -2.39 -0.61
C GLY A 119 -5.30 -2.61 -2.11
N LYS A 120 -4.68 -1.68 -2.86
CA LYS A 120 -4.36 -1.85 -4.27
C LYS A 120 -3.18 -1.00 -4.72
N GLY A 121 -2.21 -1.63 -5.39
CA GLY A 121 -1.11 -0.96 -6.08
C GLY A 121 0.05 -0.60 -5.14
N HIS A 122 0.72 0.49 -5.45
CA HIS A 122 1.95 0.92 -4.80
C HIS A 122 1.68 1.71 -3.53
N PHE A 123 2.55 1.53 -2.55
CA PHE A 123 2.56 2.34 -1.34
C PHE A 123 3.99 2.62 -0.86
N PHE A 124 4.14 3.71 -0.13
CA PHE A 124 5.32 4.04 0.67
C PHE A 124 4.96 3.95 2.13
N GLY A 125 5.88 3.47 2.94
CA GLY A 125 5.68 3.31 4.37
C GLY A 125 6.77 3.96 5.21
N ILE A 126 6.40 4.35 6.41
CA ILE A 126 7.33 4.70 7.49
C ILE A 126 7.06 3.72 8.60
N HIS A 127 8.08 2.98 9.03
CA HIS A 127 7.95 1.98 10.08
C HIS A 127 8.89 2.25 11.25
N ALA A 128 8.44 1.87 12.42
CA ALA A 128 9.28 1.69 13.60
C ALA A 128 9.28 0.22 13.98
N HIS A 129 10.29 -0.25 14.69
CA HIS A 129 10.29 -1.60 15.23
C HIS A 129 10.89 -1.65 16.61
N VAL A 130 10.28 -2.50 17.42
CA VAL A 130 10.73 -2.84 18.77
C VAL A 130 10.89 -4.35 18.81
N SER A 131 12.07 -4.82 19.22
CA SER A 131 12.36 -6.24 19.25
C SER A 131 13.06 -6.65 20.55
N TRP A 132 12.55 -7.70 21.15
CA TRP A 132 13.18 -8.41 22.27
C TRP A 132 13.81 -9.68 21.73
N PHE A 133 15.03 -9.99 22.18
CA PHE A 133 15.73 -11.17 21.71
C PHE A 133 16.58 -11.84 22.78
N ASN A 134 16.65 -13.16 22.70
CA ASN A 134 17.56 -14.01 23.43
C ASN A 134 18.05 -15.10 22.49
N VAL A 135 19.30 -14.99 22.06
CA VAL A 135 19.90 -15.88 21.07
C VAL A 135 21.08 -16.60 21.68
N LYS A 136 21.05 -17.92 21.62
CA LYS A 136 22.14 -18.80 21.99
C LYS A 136 22.87 -19.26 20.74
N TRP A 137 24.19 -19.04 20.68
CA TRP A 137 25.00 -19.47 19.56
C TRP A 137 26.34 -20.04 20.07
N ASN A 138 26.49 -21.34 19.95
CA ASN A 138 27.65 -22.09 20.46
C ASN A 138 27.93 -21.85 21.95
N ARG A 139 29.01 -21.10 22.27
CA ARG A 139 29.46 -20.80 23.64
C ARG A 139 28.87 -19.51 24.20
N ASP A 140 28.22 -18.71 23.39
CA ASP A 140 27.75 -17.39 23.75
C ASP A 140 26.23 -17.32 23.71
N ARG A 141 25.66 -16.55 24.64
CA ARG A 141 24.27 -16.17 24.68
C ARG A 141 24.16 -14.64 24.62
N TYR A 142 23.42 -14.16 23.64
CA TYR A 142 23.15 -12.73 23.43
C TYR A 142 21.73 -12.42 23.88
N GLN A 143 21.59 -11.46 24.76
CA GLN A 143 20.30 -11.07 25.29
C GLN A 143 20.20 -9.55 25.37
N ASP A 144 19.03 -9.01 24.99
CA ASP A 144 18.71 -7.62 25.22
C ASP A 144 18.64 -7.35 26.73
N THR A 145 19.36 -6.32 27.17
CA THR A 145 19.46 -5.98 28.59
C THR A 145 19.04 -4.55 28.82
N GLY A 146 18.06 -4.39 29.68
CA GLY A 146 17.56 -3.09 30.13
C GLY A 146 16.74 -2.31 29.11
N ARG A 147 16.88 -2.58 27.80
CA ARG A 147 16.01 -2.03 26.74
C ARG A 147 15.95 -2.93 25.51
N PRO A 148 14.81 -2.97 24.80
CA PRO A 148 14.71 -3.69 23.54
C PRO A 148 15.58 -3.05 22.45
N LEU A 149 15.78 -3.78 21.35
CA LEU A 149 16.25 -3.22 20.09
C LEU A 149 15.17 -2.24 19.57
N LEU A 150 15.59 -1.06 19.19
CA LEU A 150 14.74 -0.02 18.63
C LEU A 150 15.24 0.36 17.25
N GLY A 151 14.32 0.56 16.33
CA GLY A 151 14.67 1.02 15.00
C GLY A 151 13.52 1.70 14.29
N ALA A 152 13.86 2.37 13.19
CA ALA A 152 12.92 3.02 12.29
C ALA A 152 13.44 2.99 10.87
N GLY A 153 12.56 3.08 9.90
CA GLY A 153 12.93 3.07 8.50
C GLY A 153 11.79 3.47 7.59
N ILE A 154 12.10 3.44 6.31
CA ILE A 154 11.14 3.64 5.23
C ILE A 154 10.98 2.36 4.44
N SER A 155 9.84 2.18 3.84
CA SER A 155 9.54 1.03 3.00
C SER A 155 8.83 1.44 1.71
N TYR A 156 8.93 0.58 0.73
CA TYR A 156 8.15 0.61 -0.48
C TYR A 156 7.52 -0.76 -0.69
N GLY A 157 6.28 -0.78 -1.14
CA GLY A 157 5.60 -2.02 -1.42
C GLY A 157 4.59 -1.93 -2.56
N TYR A 158 4.18 -3.11 -2.99
CA TYR A 158 3.17 -3.29 -4.03
C TYR A 158 2.20 -4.39 -3.62
N LEU A 159 0.91 -4.08 -3.63
CA LEU A 159 -0.16 -5.03 -3.37
C LEU A 159 -0.90 -5.34 -4.66
N LEU A 160 -0.87 -6.62 -5.03
CA LEU A 160 -1.52 -7.19 -6.21
C LEU A 160 -2.77 -7.95 -5.81
N PRO A 161 -3.98 -7.42 -6.07
CA PRO A 161 -5.21 -8.15 -5.83
C PRO A 161 -5.37 -9.33 -6.81
N PHE A 162 -5.64 -10.53 -6.31
CA PHE A 162 -5.99 -11.69 -7.12
C PHE A 162 -7.51 -11.78 -7.33
N ASN A 163 -8.27 -11.45 -6.26
CA ASN A 163 -9.74 -11.38 -6.29
C ASN A 163 -10.24 -10.38 -5.24
N GLN A 164 -11.53 -10.40 -4.91
CA GLN A 164 -12.12 -9.47 -3.93
C GLN A 164 -11.51 -9.60 -2.53
N HIS A 165 -11.12 -10.81 -2.11
CA HIS A 165 -10.63 -11.09 -0.76
C HIS A 165 -9.12 -11.33 -0.70
N TRP A 166 -8.53 -11.96 -1.70
CA TRP A 166 -7.13 -12.36 -1.67
C TRP A 166 -6.23 -11.42 -2.48
N ALA A 167 -5.06 -11.16 -1.95
CA ALA A 167 -4.01 -10.39 -2.61
C ALA A 167 -2.62 -10.91 -2.22
N GLY A 168 -1.64 -10.63 -3.07
CA GLY A 168 -0.23 -10.76 -2.77
C GLY A 168 0.39 -9.40 -2.48
N GLU A 169 1.31 -9.31 -1.53
CA GLU A 169 2.03 -8.08 -1.22
C GLU A 169 3.53 -8.33 -1.21
N PHE A 170 4.26 -7.43 -1.87
CA PHE A 170 5.72 -7.36 -1.84
C PHE A 170 6.13 -6.09 -1.14
N THR A 171 7.03 -6.18 -0.17
CA THR A 171 7.52 -5.03 0.60
C THR A 171 9.02 -5.14 0.81
N LEU A 172 9.71 -4.01 0.59
CA LEU A 172 11.13 -3.85 0.92
C LEU A 172 11.31 -2.54 1.67
N GLY A 173 12.09 -2.58 2.75
CA GLY A 173 12.38 -1.40 3.55
C GLY A 173 13.79 -1.37 4.08
N ALA A 174 14.29 -0.18 4.25
CA ALA A 174 15.62 0.10 4.82
C ALA A 174 15.50 1.12 5.95
N GLY A 175 16.42 1.06 6.89
CA GLY A 175 16.37 1.94 8.03
C GLY A 175 17.56 1.79 8.97
N TYR A 176 17.36 2.32 10.15
CA TYR A 176 18.31 2.31 11.23
C TYR A 176 17.77 1.48 12.40
N ALA A 177 18.65 0.72 13.04
CA ALA A 177 18.36 0.02 14.29
C ALA A 177 19.51 0.18 15.27
N ASN A 178 19.16 0.38 16.53
CA ASN A 178 20.09 0.45 17.63
C ASN A 178 19.76 -0.67 18.62
N MET A 179 20.75 -1.49 18.93
CA MET A 179 20.62 -2.58 19.88
C MET A 179 21.65 -2.47 20.98
N LYS A 180 21.23 -2.68 22.22
CA LYS A 180 22.11 -2.87 23.38
C LYS A 180 21.88 -4.27 23.89
N TYR A 181 22.95 -5.05 24.00
CA TYR A 181 22.86 -6.44 24.44
C TYR A 181 24.04 -6.83 25.32
N ASP A 182 23.77 -7.78 26.20
CA ASP A 182 24.77 -8.43 27.01
C ASP A 182 25.12 -9.78 26.39
N THR A 183 26.40 -10.12 26.45
CA THR A 183 26.94 -11.41 26.10
C THR A 183 27.20 -12.20 27.36
N TYR A 184 26.68 -13.42 27.42
CA TYR A 184 26.86 -14.36 28.54
C TYR A 184 27.51 -15.65 28.05
N TYR A 185 28.21 -16.37 28.93
CA TYR A 185 28.54 -17.76 28.65
C TYR A 185 27.25 -18.58 28.52
N ASN A 186 27.18 -19.42 27.47
CA ASN A 186 26.00 -20.27 27.22
C ASN A 186 26.03 -21.55 28.06
N ILE A 187 26.05 -21.37 29.37
CA ILE A 187 25.93 -22.40 30.42
C ILE A 187 24.84 -21.97 31.41
N ASP A 188 24.38 -22.91 32.22
CA ASP A 188 23.42 -22.58 33.28
C ASP A 188 24.05 -21.56 34.25
N ASN A 189 23.32 -20.47 34.51
CA ASN A 189 23.80 -19.32 35.31
C ASN A 189 25.12 -18.71 34.79
N GLY A 190 25.35 -18.74 33.48
CA GLY A 190 26.56 -18.21 32.87
C GLY A 190 26.80 -16.76 33.20
N ALA A 191 28.02 -16.43 33.59
CA ALA A 191 28.43 -15.06 33.90
C ALA A 191 28.34 -14.16 32.66
N ARG A 192 28.04 -12.88 32.88
CA ARG A 192 28.10 -11.85 31.85
C ARG A 192 29.54 -11.59 31.44
N ILE A 193 29.82 -11.63 30.16
CA ILE A 193 31.13 -11.38 29.58
C ILE A 193 31.31 -9.89 29.32
N ASP A 194 30.38 -9.30 28.57
CA ASP A 194 30.42 -7.88 28.24
C ASP A 194 29.03 -7.32 27.88
N THR A 195 28.97 -6.00 27.77
CA THR A 195 27.81 -5.24 27.28
C THR A 195 28.21 -4.48 26.04
N ARG A 196 27.48 -4.65 24.94
CA ARG A 196 27.74 -3.96 23.66
C ARG A 196 26.55 -3.16 23.18
N THR A 197 26.86 -2.04 22.54
CA THR A 197 25.88 -1.28 21.76
C THR A 197 26.27 -1.34 20.29
N LYS A 198 25.33 -1.72 19.42
CA LYS A 198 25.54 -1.81 17.98
C LYS A 198 24.50 -0.97 17.25
N ASN A 199 24.98 -0.20 16.29
CA ASN A 199 24.17 0.53 15.34
C ASN A 199 24.17 -0.24 14.02
N TYR A 200 23.00 -0.35 13.39
CA TYR A 200 22.82 -1.03 12.13
C TYR A 200 22.11 -0.11 11.14
N TRP A 201 22.65 -0.01 9.95
CA TRP A 201 22.02 0.62 8.81
C TRP A 201 21.87 -0.41 7.69
N GLY A 202 20.69 -0.56 7.16
CA GLY A 202 20.45 -1.54 6.11
C GLY A 202 19.00 -1.94 5.97
N ILE A 203 18.77 -3.14 5.43
CA ILE A 203 17.43 -3.67 5.22
C ILE A 203 16.79 -3.99 6.59
N THR A 204 15.68 -3.34 6.87
CA THR A 204 14.90 -3.51 8.12
C THR A 204 13.55 -4.18 7.90
N ARG A 205 13.13 -4.32 6.63
CA ARG A 205 11.87 -4.96 6.27
C ARG A 205 11.98 -5.69 4.94
N VAL A 206 11.53 -6.95 4.90
CA VAL A 206 11.33 -7.74 3.68
C VAL A 206 10.00 -8.47 3.81
N GLY A 207 9.15 -8.35 2.83
CA GLY A 207 7.82 -8.97 2.83
C GLY A 207 7.49 -9.60 1.49
N ILE A 208 7.08 -10.86 1.54
CA ILE A 208 6.34 -11.58 0.49
C ILE A 208 5.13 -12.16 1.21
N SER A 209 4.01 -11.47 1.14
CA SER A 209 2.86 -11.75 2.01
C SER A 209 1.64 -12.17 1.22
N VAL A 210 0.85 -13.06 1.80
CA VAL A 210 -0.54 -13.28 1.41
C VAL A 210 -1.43 -12.45 2.31
N VAL A 211 -2.37 -11.76 1.69
CA VAL A 211 -3.25 -10.78 2.30
C VAL A 211 -4.70 -11.24 2.10
N TYR A 212 -5.44 -11.33 3.18
CA TYR A 212 -6.89 -11.50 3.16
C TYR A 212 -7.57 -10.18 3.50
N ARG A 213 -8.38 -9.68 2.58
CA ARG A 213 -9.08 -8.39 2.68
C ARG A 213 -10.53 -8.59 3.07
N PHE A 214 -10.98 -7.87 4.07
CA PHE A 214 -12.36 -7.84 4.51
C PHE A 214 -13.06 -6.64 3.87
N ASN A 215 -14.25 -6.86 3.35
CA ASN A 215 -15.12 -5.77 2.89
C ASN A 215 -15.93 -5.29 4.11
N LEU A 216 -15.46 -4.25 4.78
CA LEU A 216 -16.23 -3.60 5.82
C LEU A 216 -17.23 -2.65 5.14
N LYS A 217 -18.52 -2.90 5.34
CA LYS A 217 -19.62 -2.02 4.92
C LYS A 217 -19.75 -0.85 5.86
#